data_661b544e739d8b1f15934bde40f62e52
#
_entry.id   661b544e739d8b1f15934bde40f62e52
#
_cell.length_a   1.000
_cell.length_b   1.000
_cell.length_c   1.000
_cell.angle_alpha   90.00
_cell.angle_beta   90.00
_cell.angle_gamma   90.00
#
_symmetry.space_group_name_H-M   'P 1'
#
loop_
_entity.id
_entity.type
_entity.pdbx_description
1 polymer ?
#
loop_
_entity_poly.entity_id
_entity_poly.type
_entity_poly.pdbx_seq_one_letter_code
_entity_poly.pdbx_strand_id
1 'polypeptide(L)'
;MSITITPFTKQQLLPQEEKLEIARQKSELFIGIPKETSYQERRICLTPDAVNSLTYHGHRVMIEAGAGLSSSYTDKEYSDAGAEITNDTKKVFSCPMILKVEPATLSEIEMMNPQTILLSAIQLKT
;
A
#
# COMPACT_ATOMS: atom_id res chain seq x y z
N MET A 1 12.59 42.94 10.38
CA MET A 1 12.12 42.58 10.37
C MET A 1 11.19 42.62 9.94
N SER A 2 10.92 42.68 9.68
CA SER A 2 10.05 42.76 9.44
C SER A 2 9.34 42.06 9.25
N ILE A 3 8.85 41.63 9.56
CA ILE A 3 8.27 40.97 9.51
C ILE A 3 7.32 40.97 9.30
N THR A 4 6.85 41.06 9.25
CA THR A 4 6.08 41.03 9.26
C THR A 4 5.04 41.37 8.80
N ILE A 5 4.61 41.56 8.44
CA ILE A 5 3.66 42.22 7.98
C ILE A 5 2.62 41.52 7.24
N THR A 6 2.87 40.51 6.53
CA THR A 6 1.90 39.61 5.99
C THR A 6 1.53 38.59 7.03
N PRO A 7 0.34 38.03 6.96
CA PRO A 7 0.00 36.94 7.89
C PRO A 7 1.02 35.80 7.84
N PHE A 8 1.68 35.66 6.70
CA PHE A 8 2.69 34.63 6.57
C PHE A 8 4.01 35.27 6.26
N THR A 9 4.80 35.50 7.31
CA THR A 9 6.20 35.85 7.11
C THR A 9 6.95 34.61 6.66
N LYS A 10 8.17 34.80 6.18
CA LYS A 10 9.02 33.64 5.88
C LYS A 10 9.14 32.71 7.05
N GLN A 11 9.19 33.24 8.26
CA GLN A 11 9.35 32.43 9.43
C GLN A 11 8.12 31.58 9.74
N GLN A 12 6.95 32.03 9.31
CA GLN A 12 5.72 31.27 9.49
C GLN A 12 5.48 30.32 8.32
N LEU A 13 5.81 30.75 7.12
CA LEU A 13 5.58 29.97 5.93
C LEU A 13 6.47 28.73 5.86
N LEU A 14 7.75 28.87 6.19
CA LEU A 14 8.68 27.75 6.11
C LEU A 14 8.28 26.59 7.01
N PRO A 15 7.89 26.81 8.29
CA PRO A 15 7.43 25.70 9.09
C PRO A 15 6.19 25.02 8.53
N GLN A 16 5.31 25.76 7.88
CA GLN A 16 4.15 25.14 7.26
C GLN A 16 4.53 24.31 6.05
N GLU A 17 5.47 24.79 5.26
CA GLU A 17 5.98 23.99 4.14
C GLU A 17 6.66 22.72 4.63
N GLU A 18 7.43 22.82 5.70
CA GLU A 18 8.04 21.63 6.30
C GLU A 18 7.00 20.66 6.81
N LYS A 19 5.93 21.16 7.42
CA LYS A 19 4.84 20.31 7.88
C LYS A 19 4.15 19.60 6.71
N LEU A 20 3.98 20.30 5.61
CA LEU A 20 3.39 19.70 4.41
C LEU A 20 4.30 18.62 3.83
N GLU A 21 5.60 18.85 3.80
CA GLU A 21 6.55 17.84 3.34
C GLU A 21 6.53 16.62 4.24
N ILE A 22 6.54 16.84 5.55
CA ILE A 22 6.46 15.74 6.52
C ILE A 22 5.15 15.00 6.35
N ALA A 23 4.04 15.71 6.16
CA ALA A 23 2.75 15.08 5.96
C ALA A 23 2.72 14.25 4.68
N ARG A 24 3.32 14.74 3.60
CA ARG A 24 3.44 13.96 2.37
C ARG A 24 4.25 12.69 2.58
N GLN A 25 5.36 12.79 3.28
CA GLN A 25 6.19 11.64 3.58
C GLN A 25 5.45 10.65 4.46
N LYS A 26 4.72 11.17 5.45
CA LYS A 26 3.95 10.31 6.35
C LYS A 26 2.72 9.72 5.68
N SER A 27 2.23 10.36 4.61
CA SER A 27 1.10 9.83 3.87
C SER A 27 1.52 8.78 2.83
N GLU A 28 2.82 8.57 2.68
CA GLU A 28 3.30 7.50 1.81
C GLU A 28 2.82 6.17 2.35
N LEU A 29 2.14 5.41 1.51
CA LEU A 29 1.61 4.11 1.90
C LEU A 29 2.60 3.01 1.53
N PHE A 30 2.64 1.99 2.36
CA PHE A 30 3.35 0.77 2.04
C PHE A 30 2.32 -0.35 2.08
N ILE A 31 1.91 -0.80 0.91
CA ILE A 31 0.79 -1.71 0.74
C ILE A 31 1.33 -3.09 0.40
N GLY A 32 0.87 -4.10 1.15
CA GLY A 32 1.17 -5.48 0.85
C GLY A 32 -0.04 -6.15 0.22
N ILE A 33 0.19 -6.92 -0.83
CA ILE A 33 -0.85 -7.69 -1.51
C ILE A 33 -0.44 -9.15 -1.48
N PRO A 34 -0.98 -9.92 -0.53
CA PRO A 34 -0.66 -11.34 -0.46
C PRO A 34 -1.41 -12.11 -1.53
N LYS A 35 -0.90 -13.29 -1.83
CA LYS A 35 -1.60 -14.23 -2.71
C LYS A 35 -2.83 -14.74 -1.97
N GLU A 36 -3.98 -14.71 -2.66
CA GLU A 36 -5.20 -15.25 -2.09
C GLU A 36 -5.08 -16.76 -1.95
N THR A 37 -5.54 -17.28 -0.83
CA THR A 37 -5.43 -18.71 -0.54
C THR A 37 -6.75 -19.44 -0.74
N SER A 38 -7.83 -18.72 -0.96
CA SER A 38 -9.13 -19.30 -1.21
C SER A 38 -9.15 -20.03 -2.55
N TYR A 39 -9.65 -21.24 -2.57
CA TYR A 39 -9.58 -22.12 -3.75
C TYR A 39 -10.12 -21.50 -5.03
N GLN A 40 -11.20 -20.75 -4.91
CA GLN A 40 -11.85 -20.20 -6.10
C GLN A 40 -11.64 -18.70 -6.26
N GLU A 41 -10.78 -18.11 -5.45
CA GLU A 41 -10.55 -16.68 -5.57
C GLU A 41 -9.59 -16.38 -6.70
N ARG A 42 -10.08 -15.69 -7.71
CA ARG A 42 -9.30 -15.32 -8.88
C ARG A 42 -9.05 -13.83 -9.01
N ARG A 43 -9.66 -13.05 -8.13
CA ARG A 43 -9.52 -11.61 -8.17
C ARG A 43 -8.27 -11.18 -7.43
N ILE A 44 -7.79 -10.02 -7.79
CA ILE A 44 -6.70 -9.37 -7.06
C ILE A 44 -7.12 -7.92 -6.83
N CYS A 45 -6.68 -7.36 -5.71
CA CYS A 45 -7.12 -6.02 -5.32
C CYS A 45 -6.64 -4.91 -6.23
N LEU A 46 -5.44 -5.04 -6.80
CA LEU A 46 -4.86 -4.00 -7.64
C LEU A 46 -4.38 -4.60 -8.95
N THR A 47 -4.70 -3.92 -10.05
CA THR A 47 -4.14 -4.26 -11.35
C THR A 47 -2.74 -3.64 -11.48
N PRO A 48 -1.93 -4.07 -12.46
CA PRO A 48 -0.65 -3.41 -12.69
C PRO A 48 -0.78 -1.92 -12.97
N ASP A 49 -1.84 -1.50 -13.66
CA ASP A 49 -2.07 -0.07 -13.91
C ASP A 49 -2.31 0.69 -12.61
N ALA A 50 -3.09 0.12 -11.69
CA ALA A 50 -3.33 0.73 -10.40
C ALA A 50 -2.05 0.81 -9.58
N VAL A 51 -1.23 -0.24 -9.62
CA VAL A 51 0.08 -0.23 -8.94
C VAL A 51 0.97 0.86 -9.52
N ASN A 52 0.99 0.98 -10.84
CA ASN A 52 1.81 2.00 -11.49
C ASN A 52 1.38 3.41 -11.03
N SER A 53 0.09 3.65 -10.91
CA SER A 53 -0.41 4.93 -10.41
C SER A 53 0.06 5.20 -8.98
N LEU A 54 -0.04 4.19 -8.12
CA LEU A 54 0.39 4.33 -6.73
C LEU A 54 1.89 4.59 -6.61
N THR A 55 2.71 3.84 -7.34
CA THR A 55 4.15 4.01 -7.28
C THR A 55 4.59 5.33 -7.89
N TYR A 56 3.90 5.78 -8.92
CA TYR A 56 4.15 7.10 -9.51
C TYR A 56 3.91 8.22 -8.49
N HIS A 57 2.94 8.04 -7.60
CA HIS A 57 2.63 9.03 -6.56
C HIS A 57 3.46 8.83 -5.28
N GLY A 58 4.48 8.00 -5.31
CA GLY A 58 5.40 7.84 -4.20
C GLY A 58 5.04 6.78 -3.19
N HIS A 59 4.01 5.98 -3.45
CA HIS A 59 3.65 4.88 -2.55
C HIS A 59 4.45 3.63 -2.90
N ARG A 60 4.56 2.73 -1.94
CA ARG A 60 5.23 1.45 -2.14
C ARG A 60 4.20 0.33 -2.15
N VAL A 61 4.39 -0.62 -3.05
CA VAL A 61 3.51 -1.79 -3.16
C VAL A 61 4.39 -3.02 -3.18
N MET A 62 4.11 -3.96 -2.31
CA MET A 62 4.79 -5.26 -2.27
C MET A 62 3.76 -6.34 -2.57
N ILE A 63 4.06 -7.20 -3.53
CA ILE A 63 3.14 -8.22 -3.99
C ILE A 63 3.79 -9.58 -3.83
N GLU A 64 3.03 -10.52 -3.28
CA GLU A 64 3.50 -11.89 -3.19
C GLU A 64 3.58 -12.50 -4.59
N ALA A 65 4.66 -13.24 -4.85
CA ALA A 65 4.87 -13.86 -6.15
C ALA A 65 3.68 -14.75 -6.52
N GLY A 66 3.20 -14.59 -7.73
CA GLY A 66 2.07 -15.36 -8.23
C GLY A 66 0.70 -14.82 -7.83
N ALA A 67 0.64 -13.72 -7.08
CA ALA A 67 -0.64 -13.21 -6.57
C ALA A 67 -1.60 -12.80 -7.69
N GLY A 68 -1.10 -12.35 -8.83
CA GLY A 68 -1.93 -11.91 -9.94
C GLY A 68 -2.22 -12.94 -11.01
N LEU A 69 -1.65 -14.14 -10.89
CA LEU A 69 -1.74 -15.12 -11.98
C LEU A 69 -3.17 -15.56 -12.26
N SER A 70 -3.99 -15.71 -11.24
CA SER A 70 -5.40 -16.10 -11.42
C SER A 70 -6.20 -15.01 -12.15
N SER A 71 -5.73 -13.78 -12.14
CA SER A 71 -6.34 -12.66 -12.85
C SER A 71 -5.61 -12.37 -14.16
N SER A 72 -4.72 -13.25 -14.57
CA SER A 72 -3.94 -13.13 -15.82
C SER A 72 -2.89 -12.03 -15.78
N TYR A 73 -2.43 -11.64 -14.61
CA TYR A 73 -1.33 -10.69 -14.47
C TYR A 73 -0.09 -11.40 -13.97
N THR A 74 1.03 -11.15 -14.62
CA THR A 74 2.30 -11.79 -14.25
C THR A 74 3.05 -10.94 -13.23
N ASP A 75 3.98 -11.58 -12.52
CA ASP A 75 4.87 -10.86 -11.61
C ASP A 75 5.68 -9.79 -12.35
N LYS A 76 6.06 -10.08 -13.58
CA LYS A 76 6.81 -9.12 -14.39
C LYS A 76 5.99 -7.85 -14.65
N GLU A 77 4.70 -8.00 -14.94
CA GLU A 77 3.84 -6.85 -15.15
C GLU A 77 3.77 -5.97 -13.90
N TYR A 78 3.66 -6.59 -12.74
CA TYR A 78 3.66 -5.84 -11.48
C TYR A 78 5.01 -5.22 -11.19
N SER A 79 6.09 -5.93 -11.46
CA SER A 79 7.44 -5.39 -11.26
C SER A 79 7.69 -4.20 -12.18
N ASP A 80 7.26 -4.30 -13.43
CA ASP A 80 7.40 -3.20 -14.38
C ASP A 80 6.56 -1.99 -13.97
N ALA A 81 5.47 -2.23 -13.25
CA ALA A 81 4.63 -1.16 -12.71
C ALA A 81 5.24 -0.51 -11.45
N GLY A 82 6.31 -1.05 -10.93
CA GLY A 82 7.00 -0.49 -9.77
C GLY A 82 6.81 -1.25 -8.47
N ALA A 83 6.11 -2.38 -8.49
CA ALA A 83 5.91 -3.18 -7.29
C ALA A 83 7.16 -3.96 -6.93
N GLU A 84 7.30 -4.25 -5.65
CA GLU A 84 8.32 -5.18 -5.14
C GLU A 84 7.70 -6.57 -5.07
N ILE A 85 8.34 -7.55 -5.67
CA ILE A 85 7.83 -8.92 -5.69
C ILE A 85 8.62 -9.75 -4.69
N THR A 86 7.92 -10.54 -3.88
CA THR A 86 8.57 -11.39 -2.89
C THR A 86 7.89 -12.75 -2.81
N ASN A 87 8.69 -13.78 -2.51
CA ASN A 87 8.17 -15.10 -2.22
C ASN A 87 7.88 -15.28 -0.73
N ASP A 88 8.24 -14.32 0.09
CA ASP A 88 8.11 -14.43 1.54
C ASP A 88 6.75 -13.87 1.99
N THR A 89 5.82 -14.77 2.28
CA THR A 89 4.48 -14.41 2.72
C THR A 89 4.51 -13.54 3.98
N LYS A 90 5.40 -13.86 4.93
CA LYS A 90 5.50 -13.08 6.16
C LYS A 90 5.93 -11.65 5.88
N LYS A 91 6.80 -11.46 4.91
CA LYS A 91 7.26 -10.13 4.55
C LYS A 91 6.11 -9.28 4.00
N VAL A 92 5.24 -9.88 3.19
CA VAL A 92 4.07 -9.19 2.68
C VAL A 92 3.15 -8.78 3.82
N PHE A 93 2.88 -9.67 4.76
CA PHE A 93 2.00 -9.38 5.88
C PHE A 93 2.63 -8.46 6.92
N SER A 94 3.92 -8.18 6.82
CA SER A 94 4.56 -7.18 7.69
C SER A 94 4.35 -5.75 7.20
N CYS A 95 3.78 -5.55 6.03
CA CYS A 95 3.49 -4.22 5.53
C CYS A 95 2.45 -3.53 6.39
N PRO A 96 2.53 -2.19 6.52
CA PRO A 96 1.56 -1.46 7.34
C PRO A 96 0.12 -1.55 6.86
N MET A 97 -0.10 -1.75 5.58
CA MET A 97 -1.44 -1.88 5.02
C MET A 97 -1.50 -3.12 4.13
N ILE A 98 -2.53 -3.92 4.33
CA ILE A 98 -2.73 -5.14 3.56
C ILE A 98 -4.04 -5.02 2.79
N LEU A 99 -4.01 -5.32 1.50
CA LEU A 99 -5.21 -5.38 0.66
C LEU A 99 -5.43 -6.83 0.24
N LYS A 100 -6.61 -7.34 0.53
CA LYS A 100 -7.03 -8.68 0.14
C LYS A 100 -8.44 -8.61 -0.42
N VAL A 101 -8.80 -9.59 -1.23
CA VAL A 101 -10.20 -9.77 -1.65
C VAL A 101 -10.96 -10.55 -0.60
N GLU A 102 -10.44 -11.69 -0.20
CA GLU A 102 -11.05 -12.53 0.83
C GLU A 102 -10.62 -12.09 2.23
N PRO A 103 -11.43 -12.34 3.26
CA PRO A 103 -11.01 -12.04 4.63
C PRO A 103 -9.75 -12.83 4.99
N ALA A 104 -8.95 -12.29 5.89
CA ALA A 104 -7.73 -12.94 6.33
C ALA A 104 -8.03 -14.15 7.20
N THR A 105 -7.23 -15.19 7.05
CA THR A 105 -7.29 -16.36 7.92
C THR A 105 -6.59 -16.05 9.24
N LEU A 106 -6.79 -16.93 10.24
CA LEU A 106 -6.11 -16.77 11.53
C LEU A 106 -4.59 -16.79 11.37
N SER A 107 -4.06 -17.69 10.54
CA SER A 107 -2.62 -17.73 10.33
C SER A 107 -2.10 -16.48 9.67
N GLU A 108 -2.89 -15.89 8.78
CA GLU A 108 -2.51 -14.62 8.16
C GLU A 108 -2.51 -13.49 9.17
N ILE A 109 -3.51 -13.43 10.02
CA ILE A 109 -3.59 -12.42 11.08
C ILE A 109 -2.40 -12.52 12.02
N GLU A 110 -1.97 -13.73 12.34
CA GLU A 110 -0.81 -13.93 13.20
C GLU A 110 0.49 -13.40 12.61
N MET A 111 0.57 -13.32 11.28
CA MET A 111 1.75 -12.75 10.61
C MET A 111 1.74 -11.23 10.57
N MET A 112 0.62 -10.60 10.90
CA MET A 112 0.49 -9.15 10.85
C MET A 112 0.99 -8.50 12.11
N ASN A 113 1.45 -7.26 11.98
CA ASN A 113 1.77 -6.43 13.14
C ASN A 113 0.49 -5.95 13.79
N PRO A 114 0.50 -5.64 15.11
CA PRO A 114 -0.72 -5.20 15.79
C PRO A 114 -1.36 -3.94 15.19
N GLN A 115 -0.57 -3.12 14.52
CA GLN A 115 -1.06 -1.86 13.97
C GLN A 115 -1.35 -1.94 12.47
N THR A 116 -1.31 -3.14 11.90
CA THR A 116 -1.57 -3.32 10.47
C THR A 116 -3.02 -2.98 10.14
N ILE A 117 -3.21 -2.25 9.06
CA ILE A 117 -4.53 -1.96 8.52
C ILE A 117 -4.83 -3.00 7.45
N LEU A 118 -5.91 -3.75 7.66
CA LEU A 118 -6.34 -4.76 6.71
C LEU A 118 -7.62 -4.29 6.02
N LEU A 119 -7.60 -4.23 4.70
CA LEU A 119 -8.78 -3.94 3.89
C LEU A 119 -9.12 -5.18 3.08
N SER A 120 -10.34 -5.63 3.20
CA SER A 120 -10.85 -6.78 2.46
C SER A 120 -12.14 -6.40 1.75
N ALA A 121 -12.22 -6.71 0.47
CA ALA A 121 -13.40 -6.37 -0.32
C ALA A 121 -14.62 -7.20 0.08
N ILE A 122 -14.38 -8.40 0.61
CA ILE A 122 -15.48 -9.30 0.95
C ILE A 122 -16.16 -8.94 2.26
N GLN A 123 -15.46 -8.25 3.14
CA GLN A 123 -16.03 -7.89 4.45
C GLN A 123 -17.30 -7.07 4.36
N LEU A 124 -17.54 -6.41 3.25
CA LEU A 124 -18.71 -5.57 3.08
C LEU A 124 -19.96 -6.34 2.75
N LYS A 125 -19.83 -7.64 2.58
CA LYS A 125 -20.96 -8.50 2.31
C LYS A 125 -21.51 -9.04 3.60
N THR A 126 -22.28 -8.47 4.26
CA THR A 126 -22.89 -9.07 5.44
C THR A 126 -24.39 -9.26 5.26
#